data_895fefb9c1435876d02c6d49c8b0d7e1
#
_entry.id   895fefb9c1435876d02c6d49c8b0d7e1
#
_cell.length_a   1.000
_cell.length_b   1.000
_cell.length_c   1.000
_cell.angle_alpha   90.00
_cell.angle_beta   90.00
_cell.angle_gamma   90.00
#
_symmetry.space_group_name_H-M   'P 1'
#
loop_
_entity.id
_entity.type
_entity.pdbx_description
1 polymer ?
#
loop_
_entity_poly.entity_id
_entity_poly.type
_entity_poly.pdbx_seq_one_letter_code
_entity_poly.pdbx_strand_id
1 'polypeptide(L)'
;MSPRTVAPLVLLPITLLLTACAGEGEGGTGVTAEPSVAAGADTTTTVEHAMGTTEVPADVERVVVLDTGELDAVVSLGVVPVGAVTTDVSTSVVEYLGPELADVEPVGTIGTPNLEAIAALRPDLILSNTVRHEDLYDELSAIGPTVFADDVGDTWKQTLLLAGEAMGEQQQAETLIADYETRAAEVGDAVTGGDPASLEVSVVRFLPGQIRLYTPTSFIGTVLADAGFSRPPSQQEGDTFVEASAEQLADADGDVVFTSVYGDPADTDRATVTAGPVWQNLEAVQRGDVVEVSDDTWMLGIGVTAANLVLDDIESTLP
;
A
#
# COMPACT_ATOMS: atom_id res chain seq x y z
N MET A 1 16.68 58.17 -7.17
CA MET A 1 17.39 59.10 -6.27
C MET A 1 17.05 58.72 -4.84
N SER A 2 18.00 58.13 -4.19
CA SER A 2 18.55 58.10 -2.83
C SER A 2 17.64 58.45 -1.65
N PRO A 3 18.06 58.08 -0.41
CA PRO A 3 19.29 57.39 0.00
C PRO A 3 19.09 56.24 1.03
N ARG A 4 20.16 55.48 1.18
CA ARG A 4 20.50 54.50 2.23
C ARG A 4 20.63 55.19 3.60
N THR A 5 20.18 54.48 4.66
CA THR A 5 20.59 54.83 6.04
C THR A 5 21.16 53.60 6.70
N VAL A 6 22.41 53.66 7.11
CA VAL A 6 23.20 52.67 7.86
C VAL A 6 23.13 53.08 9.33
N ALA A 7 22.88 52.14 10.25
CA ALA A 7 23.01 52.34 11.69
C ALA A 7 23.94 51.31 12.31
N PRO A 8 24.74 51.67 13.32
CA PRO A 8 25.96 51.00 13.70
C PRO A 8 25.78 49.91 14.77
N LEU A 9 26.72 48.97 14.71
CA LEU A 9 26.98 47.86 15.63
C LEU A 9 27.50 48.40 16.99
N VAL A 10 26.87 48.00 18.11
CA VAL A 10 27.37 48.22 19.47
C VAL A 10 27.85 46.88 20.03
N LEU A 11 29.16 46.78 20.23
CA LEU A 11 29.82 45.72 20.99
C LEU A 11 29.82 46.08 22.48
N LEU A 12 29.41 45.17 23.36
CA LEU A 12 29.57 45.24 24.79
C LEU A 12 30.44 44.04 25.26
N PRO A 13 31.51 44.26 26.04
CA PRO A 13 32.32 43.16 26.57
C PRO A 13 31.78 42.70 27.92
N ILE A 14 31.60 41.39 28.11
CA ILE A 14 31.30 40.77 29.41
C ILE A 14 32.62 40.31 30.04
N THR A 15 32.91 40.90 31.16
CA THR A 15 34.08 40.63 32.02
C THR A 15 33.83 39.37 32.86
N LEU A 16 34.80 38.46 32.84
CA LEU A 16 34.85 37.21 33.61
C LEU A 16 35.43 37.52 35.00
N LEU A 17 34.74 37.23 36.09
CA LEU A 17 35.23 37.25 37.46
C LEU A 17 35.44 35.82 37.96
N LEU A 18 36.70 35.40 38.04
CA LEU A 18 37.11 34.24 38.82
C LEU A 18 37.24 34.61 40.31
N THR A 19 36.54 33.85 41.15
CA THR A 19 36.77 33.86 42.59
C THR A 19 37.21 32.45 43.00
N ALA A 20 38.48 32.34 43.38
CA ALA A 20 39.08 31.15 43.99
C ALA A 20 38.86 31.24 45.51
N CYS A 21 38.35 30.19 46.12
CA CYS A 21 38.47 29.92 47.56
C CYS A 21 39.05 28.54 47.78
N ALA A 22 40.25 28.52 48.31
CA ALA A 22 40.91 27.35 48.83
C ALA A 22 40.37 27.00 50.21
N GLY A 23 40.09 25.71 50.46
CA GLY A 23 39.72 25.13 51.75
C GLY A 23 40.24 23.67 51.78
N GLU A 24 41.31 23.44 52.54
CA GLU A 24 41.85 22.11 52.87
C GLU A 24 40.92 21.40 53.84
N GLY A 25 40.67 20.09 53.62
CA GLY A 25 39.96 19.21 54.53
C GLY A 25 40.07 17.75 54.07
N GLU A 26 40.74 16.96 54.84
CA GLU A 26 41.14 15.56 54.62
C GLU A 26 40.00 14.54 54.48
N GLY A 27 40.25 13.51 53.69
CA GLY A 27 39.89 12.12 53.99
C GLY A 27 38.45 11.69 53.62
N GLY A 28 38.27 11.16 52.40
CA GLY A 28 37.08 10.39 52.05
C GLY A 28 37.31 9.56 50.80
N THR A 29 37.37 8.24 50.95
CA THR A 29 37.47 7.21 49.91
C THR A 29 36.55 7.49 48.73
N GLY A 30 37.18 7.81 47.62
CA GLY A 30 36.48 8.03 46.33
C GLY A 30 35.83 6.74 45.81
N VAL A 31 34.51 6.69 45.90
CA VAL A 31 33.72 5.82 45.04
C VAL A 31 33.58 6.57 43.72
N THR A 32 34.37 6.17 42.73
CA THR A 32 34.14 6.57 41.32
C THR A 32 32.78 5.99 40.93
N ALA A 33 31.77 6.81 40.92
CA ALA A 33 30.55 6.53 40.20
C ALA A 33 30.90 6.49 38.71
N GLU A 34 30.98 5.32 38.13
CA GLU A 34 30.92 5.14 36.69
C GLU A 34 29.64 5.81 36.19
N PRO A 35 29.67 6.54 35.06
CA PRO A 35 28.43 6.98 34.46
C PRO A 35 27.63 5.73 34.11
N SER A 36 26.53 5.50 34.81
CA SER A 36 25.51 4.54 34.39
C SER A 36 25.10 4.99 32.99
N VAL A 37 25.52 4.22 32.00
CA VAL A 37 24.94 4.29 30.67
C VAL A 37 23.47 3.99 30.88
N ALA A 38 22.63 5.00 30.84
CA ALA A 38 21.18 4.81 30.78
C ALA A 38 20.95 3.89 29.59
N ALA A 39 20.48 2.67 29.86
CA ALA A 39 19.89 1.83 28.84
C ALA A 39 18.93 2.75 28.08
N GLY A 40 19.08 2.81 26.76
CA GLY A 40 18.21 3.64 25.92
C GLY A 40 16.77 3.31 26.33
N ALA A 41 16.00 4.32 26.66
CA ALA A 41 14.57 4.15 26.77
C ALA A 41 14.12 3.61 25.43
N ASP A 42 13.52 2.44 25.40
CA ASP A 42 12.84 1.92 24.22
C ASP A 42 11.82 3.01 23.83
N THR A 43 12.15 3.77 22.78
CA THR A 43 11.25 4.80 22.29
C THR A 43 10.17 4.11 21.49
N THR A 44 8.90 4.36 21.83
CA THR A 44 7.75 3.87 21.09
C THR A 44 7.03 5.05 20.44
N THR A 45 6.32 4.77 19.36
CA THR A 45 5.37 5.68 18.72
C THR A 45 3.98 5.14 18.95
N THR A 46 3.05 5.98 19.40
CA THR A 46 1.63 5.62 19.51
C THR A 46 0.98 5.77 18.16
N VAL A 47 0.50 4.67 17.57
CA VAL A 47 -0.21 4.64 16.28
C VAL A 47 -1.69 4.45 16.52
N GLU A 48 -2.52 5.36 15.98
CA GLU A 48 -3.98 5.23 15.96
C GLU A 48 -4.41 4.46 14.70
N HIS A 49 -5.25 3.44 14.86
CA HIS A 49 -5.66 2.56 13.77
C HIS A 49 -7.07 2.01 14.00
N ALA A 50 -7.61 1.25 13.06
CA ALA A 50 -9.00 0.78 13.07
C ALA A 50 -9.45 0.07 14.37
N MET A 51 -8.53 -0.64 15.03
CA MET A 51 -8.81 -1.39 16.27
C MET A 51 -8.45 -0.62 17.55
N GLY A 52 -8.06 0.65 17.46
CA GLY A 52 -7.69 1.49 18.59
C GLY A 52 -6.31 2.12 18.47
N THR A 53 -5.46 1.93 19.47
CA THR A 53 -4.09 2.48 19.49
C THR A 53 -3.09 1.42 19.88
N THR A 54 -1.92 1.42 19.21
CA THR A 54 -0.82 0.49 19.48
C THR A 54 0.48 1.26 19.72
N GLU A 55 1.24 0.88 20.76
CA GLU A 55 2.61 1.34 20.96
C GLU A 55 3.56 0.51 20.11
N VAL A 56 4.12 1.12 19.07
CA VAL A 56 5.06 0.48 18.13
C VAL A 56 6.48 0.93 18.47
N PRO A 57 7.49 0.03 18.53
CA PRO A 57 8.88 0.43 18.69
C PRO A 57 9.34 1.42 17.62
N ALA A 58 10.17 2.41 17.99
CA ALA A 58 10.68 3.37 17.01
C ALA A 58 11.62 2.73 15.99
N ASP A 59 12.31 1.66 16.36
CA ASP A 59 13.20 0.89 15.49
C ASP A 59 12.49 -0.43 15.09
N VAL A 60 11.63 -0.38 14.06
CA VAL A 60 10.93 -1.56 13.52
C VAL A 60 11.85 -2.29 12.54
N GLU A 61 12.25 -3.53 12.87
CA GLU A 61 13.13 -4.36 12.05
C GLU A 61 12.41 -5.62 11.50
N ARG A 62 11.39 -6.09 12.20
CA ARG A 62 10.75 -7.38 11.95
C ARG A 62 9.25 -7.23 11.70
N VAL A 63 8.92 -6.90 10.47
CA VAL A 63 7.52 -6.70 10.05
C VAL A 63 6.94 -8.02 9.56
N VAL A 64 5.72 -8.35 9.99
CA VAL A 64 4.88 -9.39 9.40
C VAL A 64 3.65 -8.73 8.79
N VAL A 65 3.31 -9.11 7.57
CA VAL A 65 2.17 -8.56 6.82
C VAL A 65 1.16 -9.64 6.45
N LEU A 66 -0.13 -9.34 6.60
CA LEU A 66 -1.20 -10.33 6.48
C LEU A 66 -2.17 -10.06 5.33
N ASP A 67 -1.88 -9.09 4.46
CA ASP A 67 -2.55 -8.93 3.16
C ASP A 67 -1.59 -8.28 2.14
N THR A 68 -1.95 -8.31 0.88
CA THR A 68 -1.12 -7.80 -0.23
C THR A 68 -1.01 -6.27 -0.21
N GLY A 69 -2.00 -5.56 0.31
CA GLY A 69 -1.97 -4.10 0.45
C GLY A 69 -0.91 -3.62 1.45
N GLU A 70 -0.87 -4.25 2.62
CA GLU A 70 0.14 -3.98 3.64
C GLU A 70 1.53 -4.42 3.15
N LEU A 71 1.60 -5.50 2.33
CA LEU A 71 2.87 -5.96 1.76
C LEU A 71 3.44 -4.92 0.77
N ASP A 72 2.61 -4.42 -0.16
CA ASP A 72 3.02 -3.36 -1.10
C ASP A 72 3.48 -2.11 -0.33
N ALA A 73 2.72 -1.69 0.70
CA ALA A 73 3.05 -0.53 1.52
C ALA A 73 4.43 -0.67 2.19
N VAL A 74 4.69 -1.80 2.85
CA VAL A 74 5.96 -2.05 3.55
C VAL A 74 7.13 -2.10 2.58
N VAL A 75 6.98 -2.79 1.44
CA VAL A 75 8.04 -2.91 0.43
C VAL A 75 8.32 -1.57 -0.24
N SER A 76 7.29 -0.78 -0.55
CA SER A 76 7.46 0.55 -1.16
C SER A 76 8.16 1.54 -0.22
N LEU A 77 8.07 1.33 1.10
CA LEU A 77 8.84 2.05 2.11
C LEU A 77 10.26 1.50 2.32
N GLY A 78 10.68 0.52 1.51
CA GLY A 78 12.04 -0.02 1.49
C GLY A 78 12.31 -1.12 2.52
N VAL A 79 11.28 -1.69 3.13
CA VAL A 79 11.42 -2.75 4.11
C VAL A 79 11.01 -4.09 3.49
N VAL A 80 11.86 -5.11 3.65
CA VAL A 80 11.52 -6.51 3.32
C VAL A 80 10.96 -7.16 4.58
N PRO A 81 9.68 -7.58 4.61
CA PRO A 81 9.10 -8.19 5.80
C PRO A 81 9.75 -9.54 6.11
N VAL A 82 9.75 -9.93 7.39
CA VAL A 82 10.26 -11.25 7.81
C VAL A 82 9.26 -12.37 7.57
N GLY A 83 7.99 -12.03 7.37
CA GLY A 83 6.92 -12.97 7.06
C GLY A 83 5.76 -12.28 6.34
N ALA A 84 5.15 -13.00 5.41
CA ALA A 84 3.97 -12.54 4.67
C ALA A 84 3.02 -13.71 4.39
N VAL A 85 1.74 -13.40 4.24
CA VAL A 85 0.76 -14.37 3.74
C VAL A 85 0.90 -14.54 2.22
N THR A 86 0.44 -15.68 1.71
CA THR A 86 0.25 -15.92 0.29
C THR A 86 -1.23 -15.80 -0.08
N THR A 87 -1.56 -15.74 -1.36
CA THR A 87 -2.94 -15.87 -1.80
C THR A 87 -3.40 -17.33 -1.72
N ASP A 88 -4.71 -17.58 -1.80
CA ASP A 88 -5.26 -18.94 -1.72
C ASP A 88 -4.93 -19.79 -2.97
N VAL A 89 -4.47 -19.16 -4.05
CA VAL A 89 -4.15 -19.82 -5.33
C VAL A 89 -2.63 -19.88 -5.60
N SER A 90 -1.81 -19.31 -4.70
CA SER A 90 -0.35 -19.28 -4.85
C SER A 90 0.34 -19.80 -3.59
N THR A 91 1.52 -20.37 -3.75
CA THR A 91 2.41 -20.77 -2.66
C THR A 91 3.54 -19.76 -2.40
N SER A 92 3.61 -18.70 -3.22
CA SER A 92 4.54 -17.58 -3.10
C SER A 92 3.79 -16.29 -2.82
N VAL A 93 4.48 -15.32 -2.25
CA VAL A 93 4.00 -13.93 -2.21
C VAL A 93 3.87 -13.38 -3.62
N VAL A 94 3.17 -12.26 -3.79
CA VAL A 94 2.98 -11.63 -5.11
C VAL A 94 4.32 -11.29 -5.77
N GLU A 95 4.44 -11.63 -7.06
CA GLU A 95 5.74 -11.57 -7.77
C GLU A 95 6.10 -10.16 -8.24
N TYR A 96 5.12 -9.28 -8.44
CA TYR A 96 5.35 -7.92 -8.95
C TYR A 96 6.20 -7.05 -8.02
N LEU A 97 6.29 -7.38 -6.74
CA LEU A 97 7.09 -6.66 -5.74
C LEU A 97 8.58 -6.99 -5.78
N GLY A 98 8.98 -7.93 -6.62
CA GLY A 98 10.39 -8.21 -6.89
C GLY A 98 10.94 -9.50 -6.25
N PRO A 99 12.13 -9.91 -6.71
CA PRO A 99 12.74 -11.16 -6.29
C PRO A 99 13.27 -11.15 -4.84
N GLU A 100 13.40 -9.99 -4.22
CA GLU A 100 13.82 -9.83 -2.82
C GLU A 100 12.84 -10.45 -1.83
N LEU A 101 11.60 -10.70 -2.25
CA LEU A 101 10.59 -11.36 -1.43
C LEU A 101 10.66 -12.90 -1.49
N ALA A 102 11.54 -13.46 -2.30
CA ALA A 102 11.66 -14.92 -2.47
C ALA A 102 12.05 -15.66 -1.17
N ASP A 103 12.73 -14.98 -0.25
CA ASP A 103 13.19 -15.52 1.04
C ASP A 103 12.27 -15.12 2.21
N VAL A 104 11.15 -14.43 1.96
CA VAL A 104 10.15 -14.06 2.98
C VAL A 104 9.42 -15.32 3.44
N GLU A 105 9.34 -15.55 4.77
CA GLU A 105 8.69 -16.73 5.33
C GLU A 105 7.18 -16.69 5.09
N PRO A 106 6.58 -17.69 4.44
CA PRO A 106 5.13 -17.78 4.29
C PRO A 106 4.47 -18.07 5.65
N VAL A 107 3.60 -17.20 6.11
CA VAL A 107 2.88 -17.34 7.38
C VAL A 107 1.41 -17.71 7.21
N GLY A 108 1.11 -18.54 6.22
CA GLY A 108 -0.24 -18.97 5.86
C GLY A 108 -0.77 -18.24 4.63
N THR A 109 -2.08 -18.32 4.41
CA THR A 109 -2.76 -17.59 3.33
C THR A 109 -3.53 -16.40 3.90
N ILE A 110 -3.96 -15.47 3.02
CA ILE A 110 -4.78 -14.33 3.43
C ILE A 110 -6.02 -14.78 4.23
N GLY A 111 -6.70 -15.84 3.77
CA GLY A 111 -7.90 -16.36 4.47
C GLY A 111 -7.60 -17.15 5.75
N THR A 112 -6.35 -17.59 5.95
CA THR A 112 -5.98 -18.45 7.08
C THR A 112 -4.52 -18.22 7.49
N PRO A 113 -4.21 -17.13 8.22
CA PRO A 113 -2.89 -16.87 8.77
C PRO A 113 -2.50 -17.94 9.81
N ASN A 114 -1.22 -18.29 9.85
CA ASN A 114 -0.67 -19.24 10.81
C ASN A 114 -0.06 -18.50 12.00
N LEU A 115 -0.81 -18.37 13.10
CA LEU A 115 -0.39 -17.64 14.30
C LEU A 115 0.88 -18.21 14.94
N GLU A 116 1.11 -19.53 14.87
CA GLU A 116 2.32 -20.15 15.40
C GLU A 116 3.56 -19.75 14.57
N ALA A 117 3.43 -19.70 13.24
CA ALA A 117 4.49 -19.25 12.36
C ALA A 117 4.79 -17.76 12.59
N ILE A 118 3.76 -16.93 12.72
CA ILE A 118 3.88 -15.50 13.03
C ILE A 118 4.64 -15.32 14.36
N ALA A 119 4.22 -16.00 15.42
CA ALA A 119 4.85 -15.91 16.75
C ALA A 119 6.32 -16.37 16.72
N ALA A 120 6.65 -17.40 15.93
CA ALA A 120 8.03 -17.88 15.77
C ALA A 120 8.96 -16.83 15.17
N LEU A 121 8.43 -15.93 14.35
CA LEU A 121 9.16 -14.82 13.74
C LEU A 121 9.43 -13.67 14.73
N ARG A 122 8.75 -13.62 15.87
CA ARG A 122 8.89 -12.55 16.88
C ARG A 122 8.85 -11.16 16.28
N PRO A 123 7.71 -10.78 15.66
CA PRO A 123 7.59 -9.50 14.97
C PRO A 123 7.63 -8.31 15.93
N ASP A 124 8.22 -7.21 15.48
CA ASP A 124 8.16 -5.89 16.11
C ASP A 124 6.90 -5.13 15.69
N LEU A 125 6.33 -5.53 14.52
CA LEU A 125 5.11 -4.97 13.97
C LEU A 125 4.38 -6.03 13.15
N ILE A 126 3.07 -6.12 13.34
CA ILE A 126 2.14 -6.92 12.53
C ILE A 126 1.17 -5.95 11.86
N LEU A 127 1.10 -5.99 10.52
CA LEU A 127 0.16 -5.19 9.73
C LEU A 127 -0.93 -6.08 9.12
N SER A 128 -2.15 -5.61 9.19
CA SER A 128 -3.34 -6.25 8.64
C SER A 128 -4.48 -5.24 8.48
N ASN A 129 -5.70 -5.73 8.23
CA ASN A 129 -6.90 -4.91 8.11
C ASN A 129 -8.12 -5.58 8.73
N THR A 130 -9.18 -4.79 8.97
CA THR A 130 -10.40 -5.26 9.60
C THR A 130 -11.18 -6.21 8.70
N VAL A 131 -11.19 -5.99 7.39
CA VAL A 131 -11.93 -6.81 6.42
C VAL A 131 -11.47 -8.26 6.44
N ARG A 132 -10.19 -8.51 6.70
CA ARG A 132 -9.61 -9.86 6.69
C ARG A 132 -9.57 -10.51 8.06
N HIS A 133 -9.15 -9.76 9.08
CA HIS A 133 -8.70 -10.37 10.32
C HIS A 133 -9.20 -9.68 11.59
N GLU A 134 -10.34 -8.93 11.54
CA GLU A 134 -10.92 -8.29 12.73
C GLU A 134 -11.03 -9.26 13.90
N ASP A 135 -11.54 -10.47 13.64
CA ASP A 135 -11.72 -11.53 14.65
C ASP A 135 -10.39 -12.09 15.24
N LEU A 136 -9.24 -11.85 14.57
CA LEU A 136 -7.92 -12.31 14.99
C LEU A 136 -7.09 -11.23 15.71
N TYR A 137 -7.62 -10.01 15.84
CA TYR A 137 -6.86 -8.88 16.39
C TYR A 137 -6.29 -9.14 17.79
N ASP A 138 -7.08 -9.70 18.69
CA ASP A 138 -6.66 -9.97 20.06
C ASP A 138 -5.53 -11.01 20.12
N GLU A 139 -5.59 -12.06 19.30
CA GLU A 139 -4.58 -13.10 19.21
C GLU A 139 -3.28 -12.58 18.59
N LEU A 140 -3.38 -11.75 17.55
CA LEU A 140 -2.23 -11.11 16.91
C LEU A 140 -1.56 -10.12 17.86
N SER A 141 -2.35 -9.31 18.57
CA SER A 141 -1.86 -8.35 19.58
C SER A 141 -1.18 -9.02 20.78
N ALA A 142 -1.53 -10.29 21.06
CA ALA A 142 -0.83 -11.09 22.06
C ALA A 142 0.55 -11.59 21.57
N ILE A 143 0.79 -11.61 20.26
CA ILE A 143 2.08 -11.99 19.65
C ILE A 143 3.03 -10.80 19.59
N GLY A 144 2.54 -9.63 19.15
CA GLY A 144 3.35 -8.43 18.99
C GLY A 144 2.52 -7.17 18.71
N PRO A 145 3.15 -5.99 18.63
CA PRO A 145 2.48 -4.76 18.23
C PRO A 145 1.73 -4.94 16.92
N THR A 146 0.42 -4.67 16.92
CA THR A 146 -0.47 -4.96 15.79
C THR A 146 -1.24 -3.70 15.39
N VAL A 147 -1.17 -3.35 14.11
CA VAL A 147 -1.81 -2.18 13.52
C VAL A 147 -2.68 -2.62 12.35
N PHE A 148 -3.95 -2.23 12.36
CA PHE A 148 -4.93 -2.63 11.35
C PHE A 148 -5.42 -1.44 10.54
N ALA A 149 -5.36 -1.55 9.21
CA ALA A 149 -6.09 -0.67 8.32
C ALA A 149 -7.60 -0.88 8.46
N ASP A 150 -8.38 0.17 8.13
CA ASP A 150 -9.85 0.13 8.29
C ASP A 150 -10.52 -0.71 7.19
N ASP A 151 -9.99 -0.66 5.98
CA ASP A 151 -10.58 -1.32 4.81
C ASP A 151 -9.49 -1.80 3.83
N VAL A 152 -9.90 -2.39 2.71
CA VAL A 152 -9.06 -2.92 1.63
C VAL A 152 -9.54 -2.37 0.29
N GLY A 153 -8.63 -2.08 -0.60
CA GLY A 153 -8.93 -1.66 -1.98
C GLY A 153 -8.84 -0.16 -2.16
N ASP A 154 -9.91 0.59 -2.07
CA ASP A 154 -9.92 2.03 -2.30
C ASP A 154 -9.18 2.85 -1.22
N THR A 155 -8.96 2.27 -0.05
CA THR A 155 -8.20 2.86 1.07
C THR A 155 -6.69 2.60 1.02
N TRP A 156 -6.15 2.08 -0.06
CA TRP A 156 -4.73 1.69 -0.15
C TRP A 156 -3.74 2.85 0.11
N LYS A 157 -4.11 4.10 -0.22
CA LYS A 157 -3.29 5.28 0.09
C LYS A 157 -3.23 5.51 1.61
N GLN A 158 -4.36 5.32 2.30
CA GLN A 158 -4.44 5.41 3.75
C GLN A 158 -3.65 4.28 4.43
N THR A 159 -3.69 3.07 3.86
CA THR A 159 -2.87 1.92 4.33
C THR A 159 -1.38 2.22 4.21
N LEU A 160 -0.92 2.83 3.11
CA LEU A 160 0.47 3.27 2.95
C LEU A 160 0.86 4.34 4.00
N LEU A 161 -0.01 5.33 4.26
CA LEU A 161 0.24 6.35 5.28
C LEU A 161 0.31 5.75 6.68
N LEU A 162 -0.60 4.82 7.01
CA LEU A 162 -0.63 4.12 8.28
C LEU A 162 0.64 3.27 8.50
N ALA A 163 1.07 2.54 7.47
CA ALA A 163 2.33 1.80 7.50
C ALA A 163 3.54 2.74 7.68
N GLY A 164 3.55 3.88 6.98
CA GLY A 164 4.56 4.92 7.12
C GLY A 164 4.62 5.50 8.54
N GLU A 165 3.47 5.79 9.16
CA GLU A 165 3.40 6.23 10.55
C GLU A 165 3.94 5.16 11.52
N ALA A 166 3.51 3.90 11.34
CA ALA A 166 3.92 2.80 12.19
C ALA A 166 5.42 2.48 12.10
N MET A 167 6.06 2.74 10.96
CA MET A 167 7.48 2.48 10.73
C MET A 167 8.36 3.74 10.81
N GLY A 168 7.78 4.93 11.11
CA GLY A 168 8.53 6.18 11.17
C GLY A 168 8.91 6.77 9.81
N GLU A 169 8.27 6.30 8.72
CA GLU A 169 8.51 6.68 7.32
C GLU A 169 7.36 7.51 6.72
N GLN A 170 6.62 8.25 7.55
CA GLN A 170 5.44 9.01 7.14
C GLN A 170 5.72 9.96 5.95
N GLN A 171 6.83 10.70 5.99
CA GLN A 171 7.18 11.63 4.92
C GLN A 171 7.44 10.92 3.58
N GLN A 172 8.03 9.71 3.63
CA GLN A 172 8.24 8.90 2.43
C GLN A 172 6.90 8.43 1.85
N ALA A 173 6.00 7.95 2.69
CA ALA A 173 4.64 7.54 2.28
C ALA A 173 3.89 8.70 1.60
N GLU A 174 3.89 9.89 2.19
CA GLU A 174 3.28 11.10 1.61
C GLU A 174 3.91 11.45 0.24
N THR A 175 5.23 11.33 0.10
CA THR A 175 5.94 11.60 -1.15
C THR A 175 5.55 10.59 -2.23
N LEU A 176 5.54 9.29 -1.91
CA LEU A 176 5.14 8.24 -2.85
C LEU A 176 3.73 8.44 -3.40
N ILE A 177 2.78 8.84 -2.54
CA ILE A 177 1.42 9.13 -2.97
C ILE A 177 1.37 10.35 -3.89
N ALA A 178 2.05 11.44 -3.53
CA ALA A 178 2.05 12.67 -4.34
C ALA A 178 2.69 12.46 -5.72
N ASP A 179 3.78 11.69 -5.79
CA ASP A 179 4.46 11.34 -7.04
C ASP A 179 3.56 10.46 -7.92
N TYR A 180 2.90 9.46 -7.32
CA TYR A 180 1.92 8.62 -8.01
C TYR A 180 0.74 9.43 -8.56
N GLU A 181 0.12 10.29 -7.76
CA GLU A 181 -1.04 11.10 -8.20
C GLU A 181 -0.67 12.04 -9.36
N THR A 182 0.53 12.62 -9.31
CA THR A 182 1.05 13.43 -10.42
C THR A 182 1.19 12.58 -11.68
N ARG A 183 1.79 11.40 -11.56
CA ARG A 183 1.97 10.48 -12.68
C ARG A 183 0.65 9.97 -13.25
N ALA A 184 -0.32 9.63 -12.39
CA ALA A 184 -1.63 9.15 -12.84
C ALA A 184 -2.33 10.17 -13.74
N ALA A 185 -2.33 11.45 -13.34
CA ALA A 185 -2.87 12.53 -14.16
C ALA A 185 -2.10 12.71 -15.49
N GLU A 186 -0.76 12.64 -15.45
CA GLU A 186 0.08 12.76 -16.67
C GLU A 186 -0.19 11.61 -17.65
N VAL A 187 -0.33 10.37 -17.17
CA VAL A 187 -0.66 9.20 -18.02
C VAL A 187 -2.05 9.36 -18.64
N GLY A 188 -3.06 9.75 -17.85
CA GLY A 188 -4.41 10.00 -18.36
C GLY A 188 -4.43 11.04 -19.48
N ASP A 189 -3.76 12.16 -19.28
CA ASP A 189 -3.64 13.23 -20.29
C ASP A 189 -2.88 12.75 -21.53
N ALA A 190 -1.80 11.99 -21.36
CA ALA A 190 -0.95 11.52 -22.46
C ALA A 190 -1.70 10.57 -23.40
N VAL A 191 -2.39 9.55 -22.86
CA VAL A 191 -3.08 8.53 -23.68
C VAL A 191 -4.39 9.03 -24.30
N THR A 192 -4.91 10.19 -23.87
CA THR A 192 -6.18 10.74 -24.38
C THR A 192 -6.00 12.06 -25.13
N GLY A 193 -4.76 12.59 -25.17
CA GLY A 193 -4.50 13.90 -25.75
C GLY A 193 -5.09 15.07 -24.93
N GLY A 194 -5.27 14.89 -23.62
CA GLY A 194 -5.69 15.91 -22.66
C GLY A 194 -7.19 15.93 -22.33
N ASP A 195 -7.91 14.85 -22.62
CA ASP A 195 -9.32 14.66 -22.21
C ASP A 195 -9.56 13.24 -21.70
N PRO A 196 -9.01 12.89 -20.49
CA PRO A 196 -9.12 11.53 -19.94
C PRO A 196 -10.58 11.05 -19.78
N ALA A 197 -11.50 11.95 -19.45
CA ALA A 197 -12.90 11.62 -19.29
C ALA A 197 -13.60 11.17 -20.58
N SER A 198 -12.98 11.40 -21.74
CA SER A 198 -13.50 10.92 -23.04
C SER A 198 -13.25 9.44 -23.28
N LEU A 199 -12.36 8.79 -22.50
CA LEU A 199 -12.05 7.37 -22.62
C LEU A 199 -12.82 6.56 -21.57
N GLU A 200 -13.72 5.69 -22.03
CA GLU A 200 -14.49 4.78 -21.17
C GLU A 200 -13.75 3.46 -20.99
N VAL A 201 -13.24 3.23 -19.78
CA VAL A 201 -12.42 2.06 -19.41
C VAL A 201 -13.25 1.05 -18.63
N SER A 202 -13.35 -0.18 -19.13
CA SER A 202 -14.00 -1.31 -18.46
C SER A 202 -12.98 -2.27 -17.88
N VAL A 203 -13.30 -2.87 -16.71
CA VAL A 203 -12.46 -3.89 -16.05
C VAL A 203 -13.28 -5.11 -15.71
N VAL A 204 -12.90 -6.25 -16.29
CA VAL A 204 -13.57 -7.55 -16.15
C VAL A 204 -12.59 -8.59 -15.63
N ARG A 205 -12.90 -9.21 -14.50
CA ARG A 205 -12.10 -10.30 -13.91
C ARG A 205 -12.87 -11.61 -13.94
N PHE A 206 -12.22 -12.65 -14.42
CA PHE A 206 -12.73 -14.01 -14.41
C PHE A 206 -12.16 -14.81 -13.24
N LEU A 207 -13.03 -15.41 -12.43
CA LEU A 207 -12.69 -16.26 -11.31
C LEU A 207 -13.39 -17.62 -11.47
N PRO A 208 -13.00 -18.66 -10.74
CA PRO A 208 -13.76 -19.91 -10.71
C PRO A 208 -15.22 -19.66 -10.30
N GLY A 209 -16.15 -19.89 -11.24
CA GLY A 209 -17.60 -19.74 -11.04
C GLY A 209 -18.11 -18.30 -10.89
N GLN A 210 -17.30 -17.27 -11.14
CA GLN A 210 -17.70 -15.87 -10.97
C GLN A 210 -17.06 -14.96 -12.02
N ILE A 211 -17.79 -13.93 -12.45
CA ILE A 211 -17.27 -12.81 -13.25
C ILE A 211 -17.52 -11.54 -12.46
N ARG A 212 -16.49 -10.70 -12.33
CA ARG A 212 -16.57 -9.44 -11.59
C ARG A 212 -16.32 -8.25 -12.51
N LEU A 213 -17.17 -7.24 -12.37
CA LEU A 213 -16.99 -5.91 -12.96
C LEU A 213 -16.56 -4.98 -11.83
N TYR A 214 -15.37 -4.43 -11.91
CA TYR A 214 -14.82 -3.61 -10.83
C TYR A 214 -15.36 -2.19 -10.85
N THR A 215 -15.65 -1.63 -9.68
CA THR A 215 -16.27 -0.32 -9.47
C THR A 215 -15.26 0.73 -8.99
N PRO A 216 -15.63 2.00 -8.84
CA PRO A 216 -14.73 3.05 -8.34
C PRO A 216 -14.21 2.83 -6.91
N THR A 217 -14.94 2.03 -6.09
CA THR A 217 -14.54 1.69 -4.71
C THR A 217 -13.63 0.46 -4.62
N SER A 218 -13.00 0.08 -5.74
CA SER A 218 -11.93 -0.92 -5.79
C SER A 218 -10.58 -0.25 -5.94
N PHE A 219 -9.49 -0.96 -5.65
CA PHE A 219 -8.13 -0.50 -5.95
C PHE A 219 -7.99 -0.02 -7.40
N ILE A 220 -8.30 -0.90 -8.36
CA ILE A 220 -8.18 -0.52 -9.79
C ILE A 220 -9.14 0.61 -10.17
N GLY A 221 -10.30 0.70 -9.54
CA GLY A 221 -11.23 1.80 -9.73
C GLY A 221 -10.65 3.13 -9.31
N THR A 222 -9.92 3.19 -8.19
CA THR A 222 -9.23 4.41 -7.75
C THR A 222 -8.10 4.80 -8.70
N VAL A 223 -7.31 3.83 -9.19
CA VAL A 223 -6.23 4.12 -10.14
C VAL A 223 -6.76 4.72 -11.45
N LEU A 224 -7.85 4.16 -11.98
CA LEU A 224 -8.49 4.70 -13.19
C LEU A 224 -9.13 6.07 -12.95
N ALA A 225 -9.69 6.31 -11.75
CA ALA A 225 -10.24 7.61 -11.37
C ALA A 225 -9.14 8.67 -11.21
N ASP A 226 -8.00 8.31 -10.60
CA ASP A 226 -6.84 9.20 -10.46
C ASP A 226 -6.25 9.59 -11.82
N ALA A 227 -6.28 8.67 -12.80
CA ALA A 227 -5.92 8.94 -14.19
C ALA A 227 -7.02 9.72 -14.97
N GLY A 228 -8.20 9.93 -14.38
CA GLY A 228 -9.29 10.72 -14.92
C GLY A 228 -10.19 9.99 -15.92
N PHE A 229 -10.08 8.66 -16.08
CA PHE A 229 -10.90 7.91 -17.02
C PHE A 229 -12.35 7.77 -16.58
N SER A 230 -13.27 7.72 -17.56
CA SER A 230 -14.65 7.36 -17.30
C SER A 230 -14.85 5.85 -17.25
N ARG A 231 -16.00 5.42 -16.73
CA ARG A 231 -16.35 4.01 -16.56
C ARG A 231 -17.73 3.72 -17.18
N PRO A 232 -17.97 2.51 -17.72
CA PRO A 232 -19.30 2.09 -18.14
C PRO A 232 -20.32 2.23 -17.00
N PRO A 233 -21.60 2.52 -17.29
CA PRO A 233 -22.64 2.67 -16.25
C PRO A 233 -22.74 1.50 -15.28
N SER A 234 -22.48 0.27 -15.72
CA SER A 234 -22.46 -0.93 -14.88
C SER A 234 -21.32 -0.98 -13.87
N GLN A 235 -20.33 -0.09 -14.01
CA GLN A 235 -19.12 -0.02 -13.19
C GLN A 235 -18.95 1.35 -12.51
N GLN A 236 -20.02 2.14 -12.37
CA GLN A 236 -19.98 3.46 -11.74
C GLN A 236 -20.46 3.45 -10.29
N GLU A 237 -21.24 2.47 -9.88
CA GLU A 237 -21.84 2.38 -8.54
C GLU A 237 -21.73 0.95 -8.01
N GLY A 238 -21.68 0.79 -6.70
CA GLY A 238 -21.65 -0.50 -5.99
C GLY A 238 -20.52 -0.56 -4.98
N ASP A 239 -20.38 -1.73 -4.37
CA ASP A 239 -19.20 -2.07 -3.55
C ASP A 239 -17.98 -2.32 -4.48
N THR A 240 -16.91 -2.91 -3.99
CA THR A 240 -15.67 -3.19 -4.72
C THR A 240 -15.87 -3.73 -6.14
N PHE A 241 -16.92 -4.54 -6.36
CA PHE A 241 -17.28 -5.10 -7.67
C PHE A 241 -18.77 -5.40 -7.76
N VAL A 242 -19.25 -5.52 -8.99
CA VAL A 242 -20.56 -6.12 -9.32
C VAL A 242 -20.33 -7.51 -9.89
N GLU A 243 -21.01 -8.51 -9.34
CA GLU A 243 -21.02 -9.86 -9.92
C GLU A 243 -21.90 -9.87 -11.17
N ALA A 244 -21.37 -10.36 -12.30
CA ALA A 244 -22.06 -10.39 -13.57
C ALA A 244 -22.21 -11.81 -14.10
N SER A 245 -23.36 -12.08 -14.74
CA SER A 245 -23.51 -13.27 -15.58
C SER A 245 -22.95 -13.01 -16.98
N ALA A 246 -22.77 -14.08 -17.76
CA ALA A 246 -22.31 -13.97 -19.15
C ALA A 246 -23.24 -13.09 -20.02
N GLU A 247 -24.56 -13.06 -19.72
CA GLU A 247 -25.53 -12.23 -20.42
C GLU A 247 -25.41 -10.73 -20.06
N GLN A 248 -25.02 -10.44 -18.81
CA GLN A 248 -24.83 -9.07 -18.33
C GLN A 248 -23.52 -8.43 -18.79
N LEU A 249 -22.61 -9.20 -19.38
CA LEU A 249 -21.38 -8.65 -19.95
C LEU A 249 -21.61 -7.70 -21.14
N ALA A 250 -22.82 -7.67 -21.71
CA ALA A 250 -23.18 -6.60 -22.64
C ALA A 250 -23.05 -5.19 -22.04
N ASP A 251 -23.24 -5.08 -20.71
CA ASP A 251 -23.16 -3.81 -19.97
C ASP A 251 -21.71 -3.47 -19.56
N ALA A 252 -20.74 -4.35 -19.85
CA ALA A 252 -19.33 -4.16 -19.57
C ALA A 252 -18.55 -3.62 -20.78
N ASP A 253 -19.23 -3.23 -21.86
CA ASP A 253 -18.58 -2.61 -23.02
C ASP A 253 -18.05 -1.23 -22.67
N GLY A 254 -17.06 -0.77 -23.39
CA GLY A 254 -16.40 0.52 -23.23
C GLY A 254 -15.52 0.83 -24.43
N ASP A 255 -14.71 1.87 -24.36
CA ASP A 255 -13.70 2.16 -25.39
C ASP A 255 -12.57 1.14 -25.33
N VAL A 256 -12.19 0.71 -24.12
CA VAL A 256 -11.24 -0.38 -23.88
C VAL A 256 -11.74 -1.27 -22.74
N VAL A 257 -11.49 -2.57 -22.85
CA VAL A 257 -11.82 -3.57 -21.82
C VAL A 257 -10.55 -4.25 -21.36
N PHE A 258 -10.14 -4.00 -20.13
CA PHE A 258 -9.07 -4.76 -19.47
C PHE A 258 -9.64 -6.02 -18.84
N THR A 259 -8.96 -7.15 -19.05
CA THR A 259 -9.39 -8.44 -18.49
C THR A 259 -8.28 -9.12 -17.73
N SER A 260 -8.61 -9.75 -16.60
CA SER A 260 -7.69 -10.61 -15.85
C SER A 260 -8.34 -11.92 -15.45
N VAL A 261 -7.53 -12.87 -14.99
CA VAL A 261 -7.98 -14.19 -14.54
C VAL A 261 -7.33 -14.54 -13.22
N TYR A 262 -8.14 -14.89 -12.22
CA TYR A 262 -7.68 -15.36 -10.94
C TYR A 262 -7.46 -16.86 -10.93
N GLY A 263 -6.23 -17.30 -10.70
CA GLY A 263 -5.83 -18.70 -10.69
C GLY A 263 -5.66 -19.30 -12.09
N ASP A 264 -5.93 -20.61 -12.24
CA ASP A 264 -5.81 -21.27 -13.53
C ASP A 264 -6.99 -20.89 -14.45
N PRO A 265 -6.73 -20.37 -15.66
CA PRO A 265 -7.79 -20.07 -16.64
C PRO A 265 -8.71 -21.24 -16.95
N ALA A 266 -8.21 -22.49 -16.82
CA ALA A 266 -9.00 -23.70 -17.06
C ALA A 266 -10.08 -23.95 -16.00
N ASP A 267 -9.93 -23.35 -14.81
CA ASP A 267 -10.88 -23.44 -13.71
C ASP A 267 -12.00 -22.38 -13.81
N THR A 268 -11.92 -21.48 -14.80
CA THR A 268 -12.87 -20.38 -15.00
C THR A 268 -13.72 -20.59 -16.25
N ASP A 269 -14.84 -19.88 -16.32
CA ASP A 269 -15.71 -19.90 -17.51
C ASP A 269 -15.23 -18.96 -18.64
N ARG A 270 -14.04 -18.33 -18.50
CA ARG A 270 -13.52 -17.34 -19.44
C ARG A 270 -13.57 -17.81 -20.89
N ALA A 271 -13.03 -18.99 -21.20
CA ALA A 271 -12.97 -19.49 -22.57
C ALA A 271 -14.36 -19.65 -23.20
N THR A 272 -15.33 -20.13 -22.43
CA THR A 272 -16.73 -20.29 -22.89
C THR A 272 -17.41 -18.94 -23.07
N VAL A 273 -17.23 -18.03 -22.11
CA VAL A 273 -17.84 -16.71 -22.10
C VAL A 273 -17.31 -15.87 -23.24
N THR A 274 -15.98 -15.83 -23.43
CA THR A 274 -15.36 -15.01 -24.49
C THR A 274 -15.61 -15.56 -25.89
N ALA A 275 -15.91 -16.86 -26.04
CA ALA A 275 -16.37 -17.44 -27.31
C ALA A 275 -17.89 -17.19 -27.56
N GLY A 276 -18.64 -16.76 -26.55
CA GLY A 276 -20.08 -16.54 -26.61
C GLY A 276 -20.47 -15.28 -27.39
N PRO A 277 -21.72 -15.24 -27.91
CA PRO A 277 -22.17 -14.15 -28.75
C PRO A 277 -22.28 -12.79 -28.03
N VAL A 278 -22.52 -12.77 -26.72
CA VAL A 278 -22.58 -11.50 -25.94
C VAL A 278 -21.21 -10.83 -25.98
N TRP A 279 -20.16 -11.55 -25.58
CA TRP A 279 -18.80 -11.03 -25.62
C TRP A 279 -18.34 -10.63 -27.03
N GLN A 280 -18.60 -11.50 -28.02
CA GLN A 280 -18.21 -11.25 -29.40
C GLN A 280 -18.93 -10.05 -30.05
N ASN A 281 -20.03 -9.59 -29.47
CA ASN A 281 -20.76 -8.41 -29.94
C ASN A 281 -20.38 -7.11 -29.22
N LEU A 282 -19.51 -7.14 -28.20
CA LEU A 282 -18.97 -5.92 -27.58
C LEU A 282 -18.24 -5.10 -28.63
N GLU A 283 -18.43 -3.79 -28.63
CA GLU A 283 -17.76 -2.90 -29.59
C GLU A 283 -16.25 -2.92 -29.38
N ALA A 284 -15.77 -2.94 -28.14
CA ALA A 284 -14.35 -3.09 -27.81
C ALA A 284 -13.77 -4.38 -28.41
N VAL A 285 -14.48 -5.52 -28.31
CA VAL A 285 -14.00 -6.81 -28.90
C VAL A 285 -13.92 -6.71 -30.40
N GLN A 286 -14.90 -6.09 -31.05
CA GLN A 286 -14.93 -5.94 -32.52
C GLN A 286 -13.82 -5.01 -33.05
N ARG A 287 -13.45 -4.00 -32.27
CA ARG A 287 -12.33 -3.11 -32.57
C ARG A 287 -10.97 -3.71 -32.27
N GLY A 288 -10.90 -4.73 -31.41
CA GLY A 288 -9.65 -5.34 -30.92
C GLY A 288 -9.09 -4.61 -29.68
N ASP A 289 -9.91 -3.83 -28.98
CA ASP A 289 -9.56 -3.02 -27.81
C ASP A 289 -9.82 -3.79 -26.49
N VAL A 290 -9.52 -5.09 -26.49
CA VAL A 290 -9.53 -5.93 -25.29
C VAL A 290 -8.10 -6.31 -24.93
N VAL A 291 -7.71 -5.96 -23.71
CA VAL A 291 -6.34 -6.15 -23.21
C VAL A 291 -6.36 -7.12 -22.04
N GLU A 292 -5.54 -8.17 -22.13
CA GLU A 292 -5.31 -9.07 -21.00
C GLU A 292 -4.17 -8.51 -20.13
N VAL A 293 -4.44 -8.39 -18.81
CA VAL A 293 -3.50 -7.84 -17.83
C VAL A 293 -3.20 -8.85 -16.73
N SER A 294 -2.10 -8.63 -16.02
CA SER A 294 -1.71 -9.44 -14.88
C SER A 294 -2.71 -9.29 -13.72
N ASP A 295 -3.31 -10.39 -13.28
CA ASP A 295 -4.16 -10.41 -12.09
C ASP A 295 -3.36 -10.06 -10.83
N ASP A 296 -2.10 -10.47 -10.77
CA ASP A 296 -1.18 -10.22 -9.66
C ASP A 296 -0.97 -8.70 -9.45
N THR A 297 -0.86 -7.93 -10.52
CA THR A 297 -0.64 -6.49 -10.48
C THR A 297 -1.95 -5.70 -10.35
N TRP A 298 -2.95 -6.04 -11.18
CA TRP A 298 -4.17 -5.23 -11.32
C TRP A 298 -5.21 -5.49 -10.23
N MET A 299 -5.22 -6.72 -9.65
CA MET A 299 -6.29 -7.17 -8.76
C MET A 299 -5.80 -7.59 -7.37
N LEU A 300 -4.63 -8.22 -7.29
CA LEU A 300 -4.02 -8.63 -6.03
C LEU A 300 -3.04 -7.59 -5.50
N GLY A 301 -2.41 -6.84 -6.40
CA GLY A 301 -1.61 -5.69 -6.05
C GLY A 301 -2.50 -4.54 -5.57
N ILE A 302 -2.41 -4.16 -4.30
CA ILE A 302 -3.26 -3.14 -3.68
C ILE A 302 -2.34 -2.11 -3.00
N GLY A 303 -1.59 -1.33 -3.80
CA GLY A 303 -0.67 -0.35 -3.27
C GLY A 303 0.03 0.47 -4.33
N VAL A 304 0.96 1.33 -3.90
CA VAL A 304 1.59 2.33 -4.78
C VAL A 304 2.47 1.71 -5.85
N THR A 305 3.13 0.59 -5.55
CA THR A 305 3.94 -0.13 -6.53
C THR A 305 3.06 -0.73 -7.62
N ALA A 306 2.00 -1.45 -7.24
CA ALA A 306 1.02 -1.99 -8.18
C ALA A 306 0.35 -0.89 -9.00
N ALA A 307 -0.06 0.22 -8.37
CA ALA A 307 -0.70 1.35 -9.05
C ALA A 307 0.21 1.94 -10.14
N ASN A 308 1.50 2.08 -9.87
CA ASN A 308 2.46 2.54 -10.88
C ASN A 308 2.65 1.54 -12.02
N LEU A 309 2.64 0.23 -11.76
CA LEU A 309 2.71 -0.80 -12.80
C LEU A 309 1.43 -0.84 -13.65
N VAL A 310 0.26 -0.60 -13.05
CA VAL A 310 -0.99 -0.41 -13.80
C VAL A 310 -0.90 0.78 -14.75
N LEU A 311 -0.31 1.90 -14.31
CA LEU A 311 -0.08 3.05 -15.18
C LEU A 311 0.92 2.73 -16.31
N ASP A 312 1.98 1.93 -16.06
CA ASP A 312 2.89 1.44 -17.11
C ASP A 312 2.15 0.61 -18.17
N ASP A 313 1.27 -0.30 -17.73
CA ASP A 313 0.47 -1.12 -18.62
C ASP A 313 -0.48 -0.26 -19.47
N ILE A 314 -1.15 0.72 -18.87
CA ILE A 314 -2.04 1.67 -19.56
C ILE A 314 -1.25 2.46 -20.61
N GLU A 315 -0.12 3.07 -20.23
CA GLU A 315 0.73 3.88 -21.12
C GLU A 315 1.30 3.05 -22.29
N SER A 316 1.65 1.79 -22.04
CA SER A 316 2.22 0.92 -23.08
C SER A 316 1.17 0.36 -24.06
N THR A 317 -0.09 0.32 -23.64
CA THR A 317 -1.19 -0.36 -24.35
C THR A 317 -2.06 0.60 -25.11
N LEU A 318 -2.34 1.76 -24.51
CA LEU A 318 -3.18 2.79 -25.14
C LEU A 318 -2.33 3.73 -26.02
N PRO A 319 -2.84 4.24 -27.13
CA PRO A 319 -2.08 4.98 -28.13
C PRO A 319 -1.54 6.32 -27.66
#